data_de20a56e70eef2c88c4f1c093c85a144
#
_entry.id   de20a56e70eef2c88c4f1c093c85a144
#
_cell.length_a   1.000
_cell.length_b   1.000
_cell.length_c   1.000
_cell.angle_alpha   90.00
_cell.angle_beta   90.00
_cell.angle_gamma   90.00
#
_symmetry.space_group_name_H-M   'P 1'
#
loop_
_entity.id
_entity.type
_entity.pdbx_description
1 polymer ?
#
loop_
_entity_poly.entity_id
_entity_poly.type
_entity_poly.pdbx_seq_one_letter_code
_entity_poly.pdbx_strand_id
1 'polypeptide(L)'
;ASYAGARAMTGTSGGGFSLMVEGLGLSGMAEIPLVVVVAQRPGPATGLPTRTEQSDLRFVISAAQGEFPRMVTALRHHEDAFHATVRAFEMAEKYQIPVILLTDQYLQDSTATVPLFNAFKSVQAKPAPFTGGEDYARYRFTPDGLSPRIFPGDRRGFATADSDEHDEQGRIIEDAETRARMMDKRMGKLELLRKELVEPDFLGEKDADILLVGWGSMHGPLQDALQLLSREGRLRAGALVFGDVWPLPDRLLRKHAGK
;
A
#
# COMPACT_ATOMS: atom_id res chain seq x y z
N ALA A 1 14.38 6.53 10.40
CA ALA A 1 15.07 6.53 9.10
C ALA A 1 14.29 7.35 8.07
N SER A 2 13.02 7.05 7.80
CA SER A 2 12.23 7.73 6.75
C SER A 2 12.05 9.23 7.01
N TYR A 3 11.78 9.62 8.24
CA TYR A 3 11.71 11.04 8.63
C TYR A 3 12.99 11.81 8.26
N ALA A 4 14.14 11.16 8.37
CA ALA A 4 15.46 11.72 8.03
C ALA A 4 15.81 11.60 6.52
N GLY A 5 14.88 11.20 5.67
CA GLY A 5 15.06 11.15 4.22
C GLY A 5 15.52 9.82 3.64
N ALA A 6 15.73 8.79 4.45
CA ALA A 6 16.02 7.46 3.96
C ALA A 6 14.73 6.72 3.55
N ARG A 7 14.76 5.99 2.45
CA ARG A 7 13.67 5.04 2.15
C ARG A 7 13.72 3.91 3.17
N ALA A 8 12.62 3.74 3.91
CA ALA A 8 12.56 2.79 5.01
C ALA A 8 11.51 1.71 4.74
N MET A 9 11.89 0.47 5.01
CA MET A 9 11.01 -0.68 4.96
C MET A 9 11.21 -1.55 6.19
N THR A 10 10.13 -2.16 6.67
CA THR A 10 10.15 -3.18 7.71
C THR A 10 9.27 -4.35 7.29
N GLY A 11 9.53 -5.53 7.82
CA GLY A 11 8.77 -6.74 7.51
C GLY A 11 8.44 -7.55 8.76
N THR A 12 7.25 -8.13 8.78
CA THR A 12 6.76 -8.93 9.89
C THR A 12 5.62 -9.86 9.45
N SER A 13 5.07 -10.65 10.37
CA SER A 13 3.79 -11.35 10.20
C SER A 13 2.66 -10.61 10.93
N GLY A 14 1.42 -11.11 10.85
CA GLY A 14 0.26 -10.46 11.47
C GLY A 14 0.42 -10.15 12.94
N GLY A 15 0.96 -11.09 13.73
CA GLY A 15 1.23 -10.88 15.16
C GLY A 15 2.27 -9.78 15.43
N GLY A 16 3.35 -9.73 14.65
CA GLY A 16 4.34 -8.66 14.77
C GLY A 16 3.81 -7.32 14.23
N PHE A 17 2.95 -7.33 13.21
CA PHE A 17 2.26 -6.14 12.73
C PHE A 17 1.38 -5.50 13.81
N SER A 18 0.74 -6.31 14.66
CA SER A 18 -0.02 -5.83 15.82
C SER A 18 0.81 -4.95 16.76
N LEU A 19 2.11 -5.23 16.88
CA LEU A 19 3.04 -4.45 17.69
C LEU A 19 3.51 -3.14 17.01
N MET A 20 3.22 -2.97 15.72
CA MET A 20 3.62 -1.81 14.93
C MET A 20 2.49 -0.81 14.69
N VAL A 21 1.26 -1.10 15.10
CA VAL A 21 0.09 -0.29 14.71
C VAL A 21 0.18 1.15 15.20
N GLU A 22 0.78 1.38 16.35
CA GLU A 22 1.06 2.73 16.86
C GLU A 22 2.03 3.48 15.92
N GLY A 23 3.14 2.84 15.54
CA GLY A 23 4.09 3.41 14.57
C GLY A 23 3.48 3.65 13.19
N LEU A 24 2.51 2.82 12.79
CA LEU A 24 1.75 3.02 11.56
C LEU A 24 0.85 4.26 11.66
N GLY A 25 0.18 4.45 12.79
CA GLY A 25 -0.61 5.65 13.10
C GLY A 25 0.24 6.92 13.06
N LEU A 26 1.42 6.87 13.69
CA LEU A 26 2.39 7.96 13.64
C LEU A 26 2.85 8.28 12.20
N SER A 27 3.11 7.25 11.39
CA SER A 27 3.44 7.44 9.97
C SER A 27 2.31 8.18 9.23
N GLY A 28 1.05 7.83 9.50
CA GLY A 28 -0.11 8.51 8.93
C GLY A 28 -0.27 9.95 9.39
N MET A 29 -0.17 10.20 10.71
CA MET A 29 -0.31 11.52 11.31
C MET A 29 0.79 12.48 10.86
N ALA A 30 2.04 12.07 10.97
CA ALA A 30 3.20 12.89 10.60
C ALA A 30 3.53 12.86 9.10
N GLU A 31 2.69 12.21 8.28
CA GLU A 31 2.85 12.09 6.83
C GLU A 31 4.26 11.60 6.44
N ILE A 32 4.69 10.51 7.09
CA ILE A 32 6.01 9.91 6.89
C ILE A 32 5.88 8.72 5.95
N PRO A 33 6.57 8.71 4.78
CA PRO A 33 6.59 7.55 3.90
C PRO A 33 7.11 6.30 4.61
N LEU A 34 6.41 5.18 4.46
CA LEU A 34 6.82 3.92 5.06
C LEU A 34 6.35 2.76 4.18
N VAL A 35 7.21 1.75 3.99
CA VAL A 35 6.81 0.48 3.39
C VAL A 35 6.84 -0.59 4.46
N VAL A 36 5.72 -1.34 4.60
CA VAL A 36 5.60 -2.43 5.56
C VAL A 36 5.26 -3.71 4.81
N VAL A 37 6.04 -4.77 4.99
CA VAL A 37 5.72 -6.10 4.47
C VAL A 37 5.04 -6.90 5.57
N VAL A 38 3.86 -7.42 5.28
CA VAL A 38 3.13 -8.33 6.18
C VAL A 38 3.04 -9.71 5.53
N ALA A 39 3.78 -10.64 6.11
CA ALA A 39 3.77 -12.05 5.73
C ALA A 39 2.64 -12.75 6.47
N GLN A 40 1.54 -12.98 5.78
CA GLN A 40 0.33 -13.55 6.35
C GLN A 40 0.50 -15.03 6.68
N ARG A 41 -0.10 -15.43 7.78
CA ARG A 41 -0.23 -16.81 8.23
C ARG A 41 -1.44 -16.96 9.15
N PRO A 42 -1.94 -18.19 9.36
CA PRO A 42 -3.08 -18.40 10.24
C PRO A 42 -2.84 -17.83 11.65
N GLY A 43 -3.78 -17.02 12.13
CA GLY A 43 -3.87 -16.54 13.50
C GLY A 43 -4.85 -17.40 14.33
N PRO A 44 -5.28 -16.93 15.53
CA PRO A 44 -4.81 -15.73 16.25
C PRO A 44 -3.44 -15.91 16.92
N ALA A 45 -2.87 -14.84 17.42
CA ALA A 45 -1.53 -14.77 18.05
C ALA A 45 -0.44 -15.33 17.12
N THR A 46 0.37 -16.28 17.56
CA THR A 46 1.36 -16.95 16.71
C THR A 46 0.71 -17.87 15.67
N GLY A 47 -0.45 -18.43 15.98
CA GLY A 47 -1.23 -19.28 15.10
C GLY A 47 -0.46 -20.51 14.60
N LEU A 48 -0.49 -20.71 13.27
CA LEU A 48 0.24 -21.79 12.61
C LEU A 48 1.39 -21.19 11.78
N PRO A 49 2.59 -21.03 12.36
CA PRO A 49 3.67 -20.22 11.78
C PRO A 49 4.22 -20.72 10.45
N THR A 50 3.97 -21.99 10.11
CA THR A 50 4.44 -22.63 8.87
C THR A 50 3.30 -23.02 7.93
N ARG A 51 2.15 -22.38 8.05
CA ARG A 51 0.98 -22.64 7.19
C ARG A 51 0.52 -21.36 6.52
N THR A 52 -0.11 -21.52 5.36
CA THR A 52 -0.60 -20.39 4.57
C THR A 52 -2.04 -20.02 4.91
N GLU A 53 -2.31 -18.73 4.98
CA GLU A 53 -3.63 -18.16 5.05
C GLU A 53 -3.57 -16.69 4.60
N GLN A 54 -4.63 -16.19 3.98
CA GLN A 54 -4.78 -14.78 3.60
C GLN A 54 -5.78 -14.08 4.56
N SER A 55 -5.50 -14.10 5.86
CA SER A 55 -6.43 -13.64 6.91
C SER A 55 -6.20 -12.19 7.36
N ASP A 56 -5.07 -11.56 7.04
CA ASP A 56 -4.67 -10.28 7.62
C ASP A 56 -5.17 -9.05 6.83
N LEU A 57 -5.80 -9.21 5.65
CA LEU A 57 -6.22 -8.09 4.80
C LEU A 57 -7.10 -7.09 5.55
N ARG A 58 -8.14 -7.56 6.22
CA ARG A 58 -9.04 -6.68 6.98
C ARG A 58 -8.32 -5.95 8.11
N PHE A 59 -7.41 -6.66 8.77
CA PHE A 59 -6.62 -6.09 9.85
C PHE A 59 -5.71 -4.95 9.34
N VAL A 60 -4.95 -5.15 8.27
CA VAL A 60 -4.02 -4.13 7.77
C VAL A 60 -4.74 -2.90 7.20
N ILE A 61 -5.94 -3.08 6.65
CA ILE A 61 -6.78 -1.97 6.19
C ILE A 61 -7.23 -1.10 7.35
N SER A 62 -7.62 -1.71 8.48
CA SER A 62 -8.26 -1.05 9.63
C SER A 62 -7.32 -0.83 10.81
N ALA A 63 -6.03 -1.18 10.70
CA ALA A 63 -5.07 -1.08 11.79
C ALA A 63 -4.83 0.37 12.23
N ALA A 64 -4.54 0.55 13.51
CA ALA A 64 -4.38 1.80 14.25
C ALA A 64 -5.70 2.55 14.51
N GLN A 65 -5.66 3.42 15.50
CA GLN A 65 -6.78 4.29 15.86
C GLN A 65 -6.89 5.47 14.90
N GLY A 66 -8.10 5.90 14.62
CA GLY A 66 -8.39 7.01 13.71
C GLY A 66 -8.16 6.66 12.24
N GLU A 67 -8.35 7.64 11.38
CA GLU A 67 -8.29 7.50 9.93
C GLU A 67 -7.08 8.24 9.35
N PHE A 68 -6.38 7.56 8.46
CA PHE A 68 -5.31 8.13 7.65
C PHE A 68 -5.17 7.35 6.34
N PRO A 69 -4.66 8.00 5.28
CA PRO A 69 -4.48 7.35 3.98
C PRO A 69 -3.40 6.26 4.07
N ARG A 70 -3.71 5.11 3.49
CA ARG A 70 -2.76 4.01 3.29
C ARG A 70 -3.04 3.30 1.99
N MET A 71 -2.05 2.61 1.47
CA MET A 71 -2.19 1.72 0.32
C MET A 71 -1.85 0.30 0.75
N VAL A 72 -2.60 -0.67 0.22
CA VAL A 72 -2.30 -2.09 0.44
C VAL A 72 -2.22 -2.79 -0.92
N THR A 73 -1.10 -3.44 -1.17
CA THR A 73 -0.85 -4.23 -2.38
C THR A 73 -0.50 -5.66 -2.00
N ALA A 74 -1.17 -6.62 -2.59
CA ALA A 74 -0.91 -8.04 -2.39
C ALA A 74 0.00 -8.57 -3.50
N LEU A 75 1.02 -9.32 -3.11
CA LEU A 75 2.02 -9.88 -4.04
C LEU A 75 1.47 -11.15 -4.70
N ARG A 76 1.46 -11.18 -6.04
CA ARG A 76 0.84 -12.26 -6.83
C ARG A 76 1.81 -13.39 -7.14
N HIS A 77 3.06 -13.05 -7.44
CA HIS A 77 4.13 -14.00 -7.78
C HIS A 77 5.51 -13.35 -7.59
N HIS A 78 6.59 -14.09 -7.77
CA HIS A 78 7.96 -13.66 -7.48
C HIS A 78 8.41 -12.42 -8.27
N GLU A 79 8.11 -12.38 -9.56
CA GLU A 79 8.44 -11.21 -10.40
C GLU A 79 7.64 -9.98 -9.96
N ASP A 80 6.35 -10.15 -9.68
CA ASP A 80 5.49 -9.10 -9.16
C ASP A 80 6.02 -8.53 -7.83
N ALA A 81 6.55 -9.37 -6.95
CA ALA A 81 7.10 -8.95 -5.67
C ALA A 81 8.22 -7.90 -5.83
N PHE A 82 9.08 -8.04 -6.84
CA PHE A 82 10.13 -7.05 -7.12
C PHE A 82 9.51 -5.72 -7.59
N HIS A 83 8.64 -5.77 -8.60
CA HIS A 83 8.04 -4.57 -9.18
C HIS A 83 7.09 -3.86 -8.21
N ALA A 84 6.29 -4.61 -7.47
CA ALA A 84 5.41 -4.07 -6.44
C ALA A 84 6.18 -3.39 -5.30
N THR A 85 7.35 -3.94 -4.92
CA THR A 85 8.21 -3.30 -3.91
C THR A 85 8.76 -1.96 -4.39
N VAL A 86 9.25 -1.89 -5.63
CA VAL A 86 9.71 -0.62 -6.22
C VAL A 86 8.56 0.39 -6.23
N ARG A 87 7.38 -0.02 -6.71
CA ARG A 87 6.19 0.83 -6.76
C ARG A 87 5.71 1.25 -5.35
N ALA A 88 5.81 0.37 -4.36
CA ALA A 88 5.45 0.70 -2.99
C ALA A 88 6.26 1.88 -2.44
N PHE A 89 7.57 1.90 -2.69
CA PHE A 89 8.41 3.04 -2.33
C PHE A 89 8.03 4.31 -3.11
N GLU A 90 7.70 4.18 -4.40
CA GLU A 90 7.26 5.33 -5.21
C GLU A 90 5.96 5.92 -4.67
N MET A 91 4.96 5.10 -4.36
CA MET A 91 3.69 5.56 -3.80
C MET A 91 3.86 6.14 -2.40
N ALA A 92 4.66 5.49 -1.56
CA ALA A 92 4.92 5.99 -0.22
C ALA A 92 5.58 7.39 -0.25
N GLU A 93 6.63 7.57 -1.04
CA GLU A 93 7.33 8.86 -1.16
C GLU A 93 6.46 9.93 -1.82
N LYS A 94 5.75 9.59 -2.91
CA LYS A 94 4.92 10.53 -3.65
C LYS A 94 3.78 11.07 -2.81
N TYR A 95 3.07 10.19 -2.12
CA TYR A 95 1.87 10.54 -1.35
C TYR A 95 2.13 10.79 0.13
N GLN A 96 3.36 10.54 0.60
CA GLN A 96 3.71 10.67 2.02
C GLN A 96 2.75 9.86 2.91
N ILE A 97 2.63 8.58 2.63
CA ILE A 97 1.72 7.64 3.29
C ILE A 97 2.42 6.30 3.57
N PRO A 98 1.93 5.51 4.52
CA PRO A 98 2.32 4.11 4.63
C PRO A 98 1.75 3.29 3.47
N VAL A 99 2.59 2.41 2.91
CA VAL A 99 2.21 1.40 1.90
C VAL A 99 2.51 0.03 2.47
N ILE A 100 1.51 -0.86 2.46
CA ILE A 100 1.62 -2.20 3.01
C ILE A 100 1.65 -3.21 1.86
N LEU A 101 2.68 -4.06 1.84
CA LEU A 101 2.80 -5.19 0.94
C LEU A 101 2.35 -6.46 1.68
N LEU A 102 1.28 -7.08 1.18
CA LEU A 102 0.81 -8.36 1.70
C LEU A 102 1.43 -9.50 0.90
N THR A 103 2.11 -10.38 1.59
CA THR A 103 2.51 -11.70 1.08
C THR A 103 1.97 -12.77 2.03
N ASP A 104 2.17 -14.02 1.70
CA ASP A 104 1.76 -15.15 2.53
C ASP A 104 2.82 -16.25 2.51
N GLN A 105 2.64 -17.24 3.38
CA GLN A 105 3.58 -18.36 3.52
C GLN A 105 3.73 -19.14 2.21
N TYR A 106 2.65 -19.32 1.45
CA TYR A 106 2.69 -20.04 0.19
C TYR A 106 3.67 -19.39 -0.81
N LEU A 107 3.60 -18.07 -0.98
CA LEU A 107 4.51 -17.35 -1.87
C LEU A 107 5.93 -17.32 -1.31
N GLN A 108 6.11 -17.15 0.01
CA GLN A 108 7.43 -17.04 0.62
C GLN A 108 8.22 -18.34 0.62
N ASP A 109 7.55 -19.46 0.78
CA ASP A 109 8.19 -20.80 0.78
C ASP A 109 8.41 -21.34 -0.63
N SER A 110 7.81 -20.69 -1.65
CA SER A 110 7.96 -21.11 -3.03
C SER A 110 9.24 -20.54 -3.68
N THR A 111 9.70 -21.21 -4.73
CA THR A 111 10.85 -20.80 -5.52
C THR A 111 10.50 -20.80 -6.99
N ALA A 112 10.88 -19.76 -7.72
CA ALA A 112 10.67 -19.68 -9.16
C ALA A 112 11.89 -19.13 -9.89
N THR A 113 12.09 -19.56 -11.12
CA THR A 113 13.03 -18.93 -12.04
C THR A 113 12.34 -17.69 -12.62
N VAL A 114 12.95 -16.53 -12.46
CA VAL A 114 12.45 -15.26 -12.97
C VAL A 114 13.45 -14.63 -13.93
N PRO A 115 13.01 -13.76 -14.86
CA PRO A 115 13.91 -12.97 -15.68
C PRO A 115 14.82 -12.09 -14.82
N LEU A 116 16.00 -11.75 -15.35
CA LEU A 116 16.89 -10.81 -14.66
C LEU A 116 16.21 -9.45 -14.54
N PHE A 117 16.04 -9.00 -13.30
CA PHE A 117 15.45 -7.69 -13.05
C PHE A 117 16.39 -6.57 -13.46
N ASN A 118 15.83 -5.53 -14.08
CA ASN A 118 16.58 -4.31 -14.33
C ASN A 118 16.66 -3.48 -13.04
N ALA A 119 17.67 -3.76 -12.23
CA ALA A 119 17.90 -3.07 -10.96
C ALA A 119 18.17 -1.56 -11.10
N PHE A 120 18.45 -1.08 -12.32
CA PHE A 120 18.65 0.35 -12.59
C PHE A 120 17.32 1.14 -12.74
N LYS A 121 16.19 0.48 -12.85
CA LYS A 121 14.88 1.12 -12.67
C LYS A 121 14.62 1.34 -11.16
N SER A 122 15.46 2.15 -10.55
CA SER A 122 15.31 2.53 -9.16
C SER A 122 14.07 3.40 -8.96
N VAL A 123 13.58 3.44 -7.72
CA VAL A 123 12.50 4.36 -7.30
C VAL A 123 12.83 5.79 -7.73
N GLN A 124 11.98 6.37 -8.57
CA GLN A 124 12.17 7.72 -9.12
C GLN A 124 11.44 8.80 -8.30
N ALA A 125 10.45 8.41 -7.50
CA ALA A 125 9.72 9.35 -6.67
C ALA A 125 10.65 10.09 -5.72
N LYS A 126 10.50 11.40 -5.71
CA LYS A 126 11.21 12.31 -4.79
C LYS A 126 10.18 13.02 -3.93
N PRO A 127 10.55 13.39 -2.70
CA PRO A 127 9.69 14.27 -1.91
C PRO A 127 9.35 15.54 -2.70
N ALA A 128 8.17 16.10 -2.46
CA ALA A 128 7.82 17.41 -3.01
C ALA A 128 8.90 18.43 -2.59
N PRO A 129 9.57 19.10 -3.54
CA PRO A 129 10.72 19.92 -3.21
C PRO A 129 10.28 21.20 -2.49
N PHE A 130 11.04 21.61 -1.49
CA PHE A 130 10.97 22.95 -0.95
C PHE A 130 11.93 23.85 -1.73
N THR A 131 11.39 24.80 -2.46
CA THR A 131 12.18 25.68 -3.34
C THR A 131 12.77 26.89 -2.62
N GLY A 132 12.36 27.12 -1.37
CA GLY A 132 12.77 28.29 -0.59
C GLY A 132 11.93 29.55 -0.89
N GLY A 133 12.32 30.69 -0.34
CA GLY A 133 11.66 32.00 -0.59
C GLY A 133 10.50 32.33 0.36
N GLU A 134 10.04 31.39 1.15
CA GLU A 134 9.01 31.54 2.18
C GLU A 134 9.41 30.76 3.43
N ASP A 135 8.76 31.02 4.57
CA ASP A 135 8.93 30.22 5.76
C ASP A 135 8.50 28.77 5.50
N TYR A 136 9.34 27.84 5.86
CA TYR A 136 9.04 26.43 5.70
C TYR A 136 7.95 25.99 6.67
N ALA A 137 6.91 25.37 6.13
CA ALA A 137 5.87 24.69 6.90
C ALA A 137 5.78 23.23 6.44
N ARG A 138 6.08 22.28 7.35
CA ARG A 138 6.15 20.86 7.03
C ARG A 138 4.81 20.32 6.53
N TYR A 139 3.70 20.84 7.03
CA TYR A 139 2.35 20.37 6.74
C TYR A 139 1.51 21.39 5.98
N ARG A 140 2.18 22.29 5.24
CA ARG A 140 1.55 23.32 4.42
C ARG A 140 0.37 22.76 3.61
N PHE A 141 -0.74 23.47 3.62
CA PHE A 141 -1.86 23.18 2.74
C PHE A 141 -1.48 23.47 1.28
N THR A 142 -1.60 22.44 0.45
CA THR A 142 -1.37 22.51 -1.00
C THR A 142 -2.62 22.00 -1.71
N PRO A 143 -2.85 22.37 -2.99
CA PRO A 143 -4.02 21.91 -3.72
C PRO A 143 -4.15 20.39 -3.84
N ASP A 144 -3.04 19.68 -3.80
CA ASP A 144 -2.95 18.22 -3.89
C ASP A 144 -2.73 17.53 -2.53
N GLY A 145 -2.64 18.30 -1.44
CA GLY A 145 -2.37 17.79 -0.09
C GLY A 145 -0.94 17.28 0.13
N LEU A 146 -0.04 17.46 -0.86
CA LEU A 146 1.35 16.99 -0.80
C LEU A 146 2.28 18.13 -0.34
N SER A 147 2.53 18.19 0.95
CA SER A 147 3.37 19.24 1.52
C SER A 147 4.84 19.07 1.17
N PRO A 148 5.58 20.16 0.93
CA PRO A 148 7.00 20.10 0.66
C PRO A 148 7.78 19.57 1.85
N ARG A 149 8.85 18.81 1.57
CA ARG A 149 9.68 18.18 2.61
C ARG A 149 11.12 18.69 2.54
N ILE A 150 11.63 19.04 3.71
CA ILE A 150 13.07 19.11 3.99
C ILE A 150 13.42 18.04 5.02
N PHE A 151 14.68 17.72 5.15
CA PHE A 151 15.16 16.71 6.09
C PHE A 151 15.97 17.36 7.21
N PRO A 152 16.10 16.70 8.36
CA PRO A 152 16.94 17.19 9.45
C PRO A 152 18.35 17.52 8.95
N GLY A 153 18.81 18.74 9.30
CA GLY A 153 20.09 19.30 8.85
C GLY A 153 19.99 20.21 7.61
N ASP A 154 18.84 20.30 6.96
CA ASP A 154 18.62 21.31 5.92
C ASP A 154 18.57 22.72 6.53
N ARG A 155 19.39 23.63 5.99
CA ARG A 155 19.50 25.01 6.52
C ARG A 155 18.38 25.94 6.06
N ARG A 156 17.52 25.50 5.17
CA ARG A 156 16.44 26.31 4.59
C ARG A 156 15.18 26.36 5.46
N GLY A 157 15.11 25.59 6.51
CA GLY A 157 13.97 25.59 7.42
C GLY A 157 14.15 24.64 8.59
N PHE A 158 13.16 24.65 9.47
CA PHE A 158 13.10 23.78 10.63
C PHE A 158 11.87 22.87 10.50
N ALA A 159 12.08 21.56 10.47
CA ALA A 159 10.99 20.58 10.41
C ALA A 159 10.59 20.15 11.82
N THR A 160 9.37 20.45 12.20
CA THR A 160 8.74 19.94 13.42
C THR A 160 7.83 18.78 13.05
N ALA A 161 7.79 17.72 13.84
CA ALA A 161 6.85 16.63 13.71
C ALA A 161 6.35 16.24 15.10
N ASP A 162 5.07 16.02 15.20
CA ASP A 162 4.40 15.56 16.41
C ASP A 162 3.46 14.40 16.10
N SER A 163 3.08 13.64 17.11
CA SER A 163 2.06 12.60 17.02
C SER A 163 0.64 13.13 17.26
N ASP A 164 0.54 14.32 17.85
CA ASP A 164 -0.73 14.99 18.06
C ASP A 164 -1.23 15.69 16.78
N GLU A 165 -2.48 16.14 16.78
CA GLU A 165 -2.97 16.97 15.67
C GLU A 165 -2.25 18.32 15.69
N HIS A 166 -1.94 18.82 14.50
CA HIS A 166 -1.01 19.94 14.35
C HIS A 166 -1.44 20.90 13.22
N ASP A 167 -0.89 22.11 13.29
CA ASP A 167 -0.99 23.11 12.23
C ASP A 167 0.00 22.86 11.08
N GLU A 168 0.05 23.78 10.12
CA GLU A 168 0.98 23.71 8.99
C GLU A 168 2.45 23.70 9.40
N GLN A 169 2.78 24.28 10.54
CA GLN A 169 4.13 24.34 11.10
C GLN A 169 4.47 23.10 11.93
N GLY A 170 3.52 22.23 12.21
CA GLY A 170 3.69 21.06 13.07
C GLY A 170 3.57 21.38 14.56
N ARG A 171 2.88 22.45 14.93
CA ARG A 171 2.58 22.81 16.32
C ARG A 171 1.25 22.19 16.71
N ILE A 172 1.19 21.65 17.91
CA ILE A 172 -0.03 21.01 18.46
C ILE A 172 -1.20 22.00 18.45
N ILE A 173 -2.37 21.52 18.01
CA ILE A 173 -3.63 22.26 18.02
C ILE A 173 -4.74 21.43 18.66
N GLU A 174 -5.74 22.13 19.20
CA GLU A 174 -6.95 21.50 19.76
C GLU A 174 -8.23 22.09 19.17
N ASP A 175 -8.15 22.98 18.18
CA ASP A 175 -9.32 23.57 17.56
C ASP A 175 -9.90 22.69 16.44
N ALA A 176 -11.23 22.68 16.36
CA ALA A 176 -11.97 21.82 15.44
C ALA A 176 -11.77 22.20 13.95
N GLU A 177 -11.54 23.47 13.64
CA GLU A 177 -11.41 23.95 12.27
C GLU A 177 -10.09 23.46 11.65
N THR A 178 -8.97 23.67 12.33
CA THR A 178 -7.65 23.20 11.88
C THR A 178 -7.64 21.67 11.80
N ARG A 179 -8.23 20.98 12.79
CA ARG A 179 -8.38 19.52 12.77
C ARG A 179 -9.11 19.03 11.52
N ALA A 180 -10.26 19.61 11.19
CA ALA A 180 -11.04 19.20 10.02
C ALA A 180 -10.23 19.41 8.72
N ARG A 181 -9.60 20.56 8.56
CA ARG A 181 -8.77 20.89 7.39
C ARG A 181 -7.57 19.94 7.23
N MET A 182 -6.90 19.58 8.33
CA MET A 182 -5.78 18.63 8.29
C MET A 182 -6.24 17.22 7.93
N MET A 183 -7.39 16.78 8.44
CA MET A 183 -8.00 15.51 8.05
C MET A 183 -8.34 15.49 6.56
N ASP A 184 -9.01 16.54 6.06
CA ASP A 184 -9.35 16.66 4.64
C ASP A 184 -8.10 16.63 3.74
N LYS A 185 -7.05 17.35 4.14
CA LYS A 185 -5.75 17.33 3.45
C LYS A 185 -5.17 15.93 3.39
N ARG A 186 -5.08 15.24 4.53
CA ARG A 186 -4.51 13.88 4.59
C ARG A 186 -5.35 12.88 3.78
N MET A 187 -6.66 12.85 4.01
CA MET A 187 -7.55 11.90 3.36
C MET A 187 -7.76 12.17 1.87
N GLY A 188 -7.68 13.44 1.46
CA GLY A 188 -7.77 13.84 0.05
C GLY A 188 -6.71 13.21 -0.85
N LYS A 189 -5.58 12.79 -0.29
CA LYS A 189 -4.55 12.04 -1.02
C LYS A 189 -5.06 10.72 -1.60
N LEU A 190 -6.07 10.10 -0.98
CA LEU A 190 -6.68 8.86 -1.49
C LEU A 190 -7.33 9.05 -2.87
N GLU A 191 -7.89 10.23 -3.14
CA GLU A 191 -8.50 10.52 -4.44
C GLU A 191 -7.44 10.61 -5.56
N LEU A 192 -6.24 11.08 -5.23
CA LEU A 192 -5.12 11.09 -6.17
C LEU A 192 -4.55 9.68 -6.35
N LEU A 193 -4.38 8.95 -5.24
CA LEU A 193 -3.88 7.59 -5.24
C LEU A 193 -4.78 6.65 -6.07
N ARG A 194 -6.12 6.82 -6.01
CA ARG A 194 -7.08 6.04 -6.79
C ARG A 194 -6.82 6.07 -8.29
N LYS A 195 -6.25 7.16 -8.81
CA LYS A 195 -5.91 7.32 -10.24
C LYS A 195 -4.68 6.52 -10.66
N GLU A 196 -3.89 6.05 -9.68
CA GLU A 196 -2.66 5.29 -9.90
C GLU A 196 -2.82 3.80 -9.60
N LEU A 197 -3.99 3.38 -9.13
CA LEU A 197 -4.23 1.97 -8.82
C LEU A 197 -4.21 1.13 -10.10
N VAL A 198 -3.67 -0.06 -9.97
CA VAL A 198 -3.60 -1.04 -11.04
C VAL A 198 -4.81 -1.97 -10.92
N GLU A 199 -5.58 -2.03 -12.01
CA GLU A 199 -6.71 -2.96 -12.12
C GLU A 199 -6.24 -4.42 -11.99
N PRO A 200 -7.10 -5.33 -11.51
CA PRO A 200 -6.73 -6.73 -11.38
C PRO A 200 -6.39 -7.37 -12.73
N ASP A 201 -5.53 -8.37 -12.69
CA ASP A 201 -5.28 -9.21 -13.86
C ASP A 201 -6.53 -10.02 -14.20
N PHE A 202 -6.86 -10.05 -15.47
CA PHE A 202 -7.91 -10.93 -15.98
C PHE A 202 -7.29 -12.18 -16.57
N LEU A 203 -7.69 -13.36 -16.05
CA LEU A 203 -7.24 -14.67 -16.51
C LEU A 203 -8.41 -15.44 -17.11
N GLY A 204 -8.12 -16.31 -18.07
CA GLY A 204 -9.11 -17.22 -18.65
C GLY A 204 -9.97 -16.58 -19.75
N GLU A 205 -11.23 -17.01 -19.87
CA GLU A 205 -12.11 -16.69 -20.98
C GLU A 205 -12.91 -15.40 -20.75
N LYS A 206 -12.91 -14.50 -21.74
CA LYS A 206 -13.58 -13.18 -21.62
C LYS A 206 -15.10 -13.26 -21.46
N ASP A 207 -15.70 -14.28 -22.09
CA ASP A 207 -17.15 -14.56 -22.03
C ASP A 207 -17.42 -15.73 -21.08
N ALA A 208 -16.85 -15.68 -19.90
CA ALA A 208 -16.95 -16.68 -18.87
C ALA A 208 -18.38 -16.76 -18.28
N ASP A 209 -18.83 -17.99 -18.01
CA ASP A 209 -20.09 -18.25 -17.30
C ASP A 209 -19.90 -18.09 -15.78
N ILE A 210 -18.66 -18.28 -15.30
CA ILE A 210 -18.27 -18.07 -13.90
C ILE A 210 -17.04 -17.18 -13.85
N LEU A 211 -17.11 -16.17 -13.00
CA LEU A 211 -15.99 -15.29 -12.67
C LEU A 211 -15.48 -15.58 -11.25
N LEU A 212 -14.26 -16.07 -11.16
CA LEU A 212 -13.56 -16.23 -9.90
C LEU A 212 -12.91 -14.90 -9.52
N VAL A 213 -12.90 -14.57 -8.24
CA VAL A 213 -12.25 -13.35 -7.73
C VAL A 213 -11.28 -13.74 -6.64
N GLY A 214 -10.03 -13.35 -6.81
CA GLY A 214 -8.97 -13.62 -5.85
C GLY A 214 -7.98 -12.46 -5.76
N TRP A 215 -6.99 -12.60 -4.90
CA TRP A 215 -5.95 -11.60 -4.74
C TRP A 215 -4.62 -12.25 -4.31
N GLY A 216 -3.52 -11.55 -4.56
CA GLY A 216 -2.20 -11.99 -4.15
C GLY A 216 -1.81 -13.35 -4.73
N SER A 217 -1.24 -14.21 -3.91
CA SER A 217 -0.71 -15.53 -4.29
C SER A 217 -1.72 -16.50 -4.90
N MET A 218 -3.02 -16.18 -4.83
CA MET A 218 -4.05 -16.94 -5.54
C MET A 218 -3.89 -16.87 -7.07
N HIS A 219 -3.02 -16.04 -7.60
CA HIS A 219 -2.76 -15.90 -9.04
C HIS A 219 -2.40 -17.25 -9.68
N GLY A 220 -1.39 -17.94 -9.15
CA GLY A 220 -0.95 -19.24 -9.67
C GLY A 220 -2.05 -20.33 -9.60
N PRO A 221 -2.62 -20.62 -8.43
CA PRO A 221 -3.70 -21.59 -8.28
C PRO A 221 -4.92 -21.30 -9.16
N LEU A 222 -5.33 -20.05 -9.33
CA LEU A 222 -6.42 -19.69 -10.23
C LEU A 222 -6.06 -19.91 -11.70
N GLN A 223 -4.83 -19.58 -12.09
CA GLN A 223 -4.36 -19.84 -13.45
C GLN A 223 -4.39 -21.33 -13.78
N ASP A 224 -3.89 -22.18 -12.88
CA ASP A 224 -3.89 -23.62 -13.06
C ASP A 224 -5.33 -24.20 -13.12
N ALA A 225 -6.20 -23.76 -12.22
CA ALA A 225 -7.60 -24.18 -12.20
C ALA A 225 -8.31 -23.83 -13.51
N LEU A 226 -8.11 -22.62 -14.05
CA LEU A 226 -8.68 -22.20 -15.32
C LEU A 226 -8.17 -23.03 -16.50
N GLN A 227 -6.88 -23.40 -16.50
CA GLN A 227 -6.33 -24.29 -17.53
C GLN A 227 -6.97 -25.70 -17.48
N LEU A 228 -7.19 -26.25 -16.29
CA LEU A 228 -7.85 -27.53 -16.11
C LEU A 228 -9.30 -27.49 -16.62
N LEU A 229 -10.07 -26.47 -16.21
CA LEU A 229 -11.46 -26.28 -16.65
C LEU A 229 -11.57 -26.15 -18.17
N SER A 230 -10.67 -25.37 -18.77
CA SER A 230 -10.63 -25.21 -20.24
C SER A 230 -10.36 -26.53 -20.98
N ARG A 231 -9.45 -27.36 -20.42
CA ARG A 231 -9.17 -28.70 -21.02
C ARG A 231 -10.36 -29.66 -20.93
N GLU A 232 -11.13 -29.56 -19.86
CA GLU A 232 -12.32 -30.39 -19.69
C GLU A 232 -13.49 -29.95 -20.61
N GLY A 233 -13.50 -28.71 -21.08
CA GLY A 233 -14.49 -28.16 -22.01
C GLY A 233 -15.92 -28.07 -21.48
N ARG A 234 -16.09 -28.17 -20.15
CA ARG A 234 -17.43 -28.23 -19.52
C ARG A 234 -17.95 -26.87 -19.07
N LEU A 235 -17.04 -25.94 -18.83
CA LEU A 235 -17.38 -24.66 -18.22
C LEU A 235 -16.40 -23.56 -18.69
N ARG A 236 -16.95 -22.44 -19.14
CA ARG A 236 -16.16 -21.26 -19.44
C ARG A 236 -15.96 -20.47 -18.16
N ALA A 237 -14.72 -20.35 -17.74
CA ALA A 237 -14.36 -19.64 -16.50
C ALA A 237 -13.32 -18.55 -16.75
N GLY A 238 -13.45 -17.47 -15.99
CA GLY A 238 -12.46 -16.39 -15.92
C GLY A 238 -12.13 -16.06 -14.47
N ALA A 239 -11.07 -15.31 -14.25
CA ALA A 239 -10.72 -14.82 -12.93
C ALA A 239 -10.23 -13.38 -12.97
N LEU A 240 -10.54 -12.63 -11.92
CA LEU A 240 -9.90 -11.36 -11.57
C LEU A 240 -8.98 -11.57 -10.39
N VAL A 241 -7.70 -11.24 -10.54
CA VAL A 241 -6.70 -11.40 -9.49
C VAL A 241 -6.12 -10.04 -9.13
N PHE A 242 -6.50 -9.56 -7.96
CA PHE A 242 -6.08 -8.25 -7.47
C PHE A 242 -4.64 -8.27 -6.96
N GLY A 243 -3.84 -7.27 -7.41
CA GLY A 243 -2.62 -6.85 -6.76
C GLY A 243 -2.91 -5.72 -5.78
N ASP A 244 -3.38 -4.57 -6.27
CA ASP A 244 -3.87 -3.51 -5.39
C ASP A 244 -5.20 -3.93 -4.76
N VAL A 245 -5.27 -3.89 -3.42
CA VAL A 245 -6.46 -4.33 -2.67
C VAL A 245 -7.03 -3.23 -1.78
N TRP A 246 -6.28 -2.15 -1.55
CA TRP A 246 -6.77 -0.98 -0.86
C TRP A 246 -5.99 0.31 -1.26
N PRO A 247 -6.69 1.42 -1.66
CA PRO A 247 -8.10 1.43 -2.07
C PRO A 247 -8.35 0.40 -3.17
N LEU A 248 -9.57 -0.15 -3.25
CA LEU A 248 -9.87 -1.20 -4.22
C LEU A 248 -10.05 -0.60 -5.63
N PRO A 249 -9.29 -1.05 -6.67
CA PRO A 249 -9.56 -0.73 -8.06
C PRO A 249 -10.72 -1.60 -8.55
N ASP A 250 -11.92 -1.03 -8.63
CA ASP A 250 -13.15 -1.79 -8.81
C ASP A 250 -13.77 -1.69 -10.23
N ARG A 251 -13.13 -0.98 -11.14
CA ARG A 251 -13.66 -0.74 -12.48
C ARG A 251 -13.89 -2.03 -13.27
N LEU A 252 -12.90 -2.93 -13.29
CA LEU A 252 -13.05 -4.22 -13.97
C LEU A 252 -14.02 -5.13 -13.23
N LEU A 253 -14.01 -5.14 -11.91
CA LEU A 253 -14.98 -5.91 -11.12
C LEU A 253 -16.42 -5.47 -11.44
N ARG A 254 -16.71 -4.18 -11.40
CA ARG A 254 -18.03 -3.63 -11.75
C ARG A 254 -18.45 -3.97 -13.19
N LYS A 255 -17.51 -3.90 -14.14
CA LYS A 255 -17.77 -4.25 -15.54
C LYS A 255 -18.21 -5.70 -15.71
N HIS A 256 -17.67 -6.61 -14.92
CA HIS A 256 -18.00 -8.04 -15.00
C HIS A 256 -19.17 -8.43 -14.10
N ALA A 257 -19.37 -7.78 -12.97
CA ALA A 257 -20.50 -8.02 -12.06
C ALA A 257 -21.85 -7.54 -12.61
N GLY A 258 -21.85 -6.64 -13.58
CA GLY A 258 -23.07 -6.13 -14.25
C GLY A 258 -23.54 -6.96 -15.45
N LYS A 259 -22.89 -8.09 -15.74
CA LYS A 259 -23.30 -9.05 -16.75
C LYS A 259 -24.05 -10.20 -16.10
#